data_5117d6428932cac4c1b9ed6d27ffafcf
#
_entry.id   5117d6428932cac4c1b9ed6d27ffafcf
#
_cell.length_a   1.000
_cell.length_b   1.000
_cell.length_c   1.000
_cell.angle_alpha   90.00
_cell.angle_beta   90.00
_cell.angle_gamma   90.00
#
_symmetry.space_group_name_H-M   'P 1'
#
loop_
_entity.id
_entity.type
_entity.pdbx_description
1 polymer ?
#
loop_
_entity_poly.entity_id
_entity_poly.type
_entity_poly.pdbx_seq_one_letter_code
_entity_poly.pdbx_strand_id
1 'polypeptide(L)'
;MRGRTAWALLALVLAIISAAQAQTPTRETLVQKLQEGTSEERQHAAGVLGDMGDDSAVPHLIDALKDDDEVVRELAEHSLWAIWNRSGDPQINALLQEGIHLIQSDRLDEAITKLDEVVKGAPGFPEGYNRRATAYYLAGQYEKSITDCEAAIRRNPMHFGALSGLGYNYFKLGKPERAIRYFERALDINPNKPRIRSTLIELKRALHQRVRDSI
;
A
#
# COMPACT_ATOMS: atom_id res chain seq x y z
N MET A 1 40.55 -17.73 48.68
CA MET A 1 40.73 -17.26 47.31
C MET A 1 39.64 -17.71 46.30
N ARG A 2 38.53 -18.33 46.72
CA ARG A 2 37.47 -18.89 45.82
C ARG A 2 36.30 -17.95 45.49
N GLY A 3 36.20 -16.78 46.16
CA GLY A 3 35.05 -15.86 45.94
C GLY A 3 35.23 -14.85 44.82
N ARG A 4 36.47 -14.50 44.47
CA ARG A 4 36.75 -13.42 43.48
C ARG A 4 36.53 -13.85 42.03
N THR A 5 36.67 -15.14 41.72
CA THR A 5 36.48 -15.71 40.38
C THR A 5 35.01 -15.87 40.01
N ALA A 6 34.12 -16.15 41.00
CA ALA A 6 32.68 -16.30 40.76
C ALA A 6 32.02 -14.95 40.40
N TRP A 7 32.43 -13.87 41.05
CA TRP A 7 31.92 -12.52 40.76
C TRP A 7 32.39 -11.98 39.39
N ALA A 8 33.63 -12.32 38.99
CA ALA A 8 34.13 -11.95 37.66
C ALA A 8 33.41 -12.67 36.53
N LEU A 9 33.08 -13.97 36.72
CA LEU A 9 32.30 -14.73 35.77
C LEU A 9 30.84 -14.23 35.65
N LEU A 10 30.22 -13.88 36.79
CA LEU A 10 28.87 -13.33 36.81
C LEU A 10 28.80 -11.95 36.12
N ALA A 11 29.80 -11.11 36.35
CA ALA A 11 29.90 -9.80 35.70
C ALA A 11 30.15 -9.93 34.17
N LEU A 12 30.94 -10.93 33.76
CA LEU A 12 31.18 -11.22 32.34
C LEU A 12 29.91 -11.76 31.62
N VAL A 13 29.17 -12.65 32.32
CA VAL A 13 27.90 -13.18 31.79
C VAL A 13 26.85 -12.08 31.71
N LEU A 14 26.73 -11.17 32.67
CA LEU A 14 25.83 -10.03 32.66
C LEU A 14 26.22 -9.00 31.56
N ALA A 15 27.53 -8.80 31.33
CA ALA A 15 28.01 -7.96 30.25
C ALA A 15 27.73 -8.55 28.85
N ILE A 16 27.84 -9.88 28.70
CA ILE A 16 27.54 -10.62 27.49
C ILE A 16 26.01 -10.60 27.23
N ILE A 17 25.19 -10.75 28.28
CA ILE A 17 23.72 -10.64 28.16
C ILE A 17 23.29 -9.22 27.83
N SER A 18 23.97 -8.20 28.34
CA SER A 18 23.73 -6.77 27.99
C SER A 18 24.17 -6.44 26.58
N ALA A 19 25.21 -7.09 26.04
CA ALA A 19 25.65 -6.91 24.65
C ALA A 19 24.84 -7.73 23.65
N ALA A 20 24.13 -8.76 24.09
CA ALA A 20 23.30 -9.64 23.26
C ALA A 20 21.82 -9.19 23.17
N GLN A 21 21.43 -8.13 23.84
CA GLN A 21 20.21 -7.42 23.51
C GLN A 21 20.48 -6.62 22.22
N ALA A 22 20.41 -7.28 21.08
CA ALA A 22 20.20 -6.60 19.82
C ALA A 22 18.92 -5.77 20.03
N GLN A 23 19.09 -4.48 20.28
CA GLN A 23 17.96 -3.55 20.43
C GLN A 23 17.18 -3.67 19.14
N THR A 24 15.93 -4.09 19.24
CA THR A 24 15.02 -4.02 18.09
C THR A 24 15.12 -2.61 17.54
N PRO A 25 15.43 -2.43 16.26
CA PRO A 25 15.64 -1.10 15.71
C PRO A 25 14.38 -0.26 15.93
N THR A 26 14.58 0.96 16.43
CA THR A 26 13.45 1.88 16.56
C THR A 26 12.97 2.30 15.18
N ARG A 27 11.73 2.75 15.10
CA ARG A 27 11.18 3.30 13.85
C ARG A 27 12.05 4.42 13.29
N GLU A 28 12.50 5.34 14.14
CA GLU A 28 13.37 6.47 13.76
C GLU A 28 14.67 5.98 13.12
N THR A 29 15.28 4.95 13.70
CA THR A 29 16.48 4.33 13.14
C THR A 29 16.20 3.68 11.78
N LEU A 30 15.04 3.02 11.63
CA LEU A 30 14.65 2.40 10.36
C LEU A 30 14.34 3.45 9.30
N VAL A 31 13.67 4.53 9.64
CA VAL A 31 13.41 5.65 8.71
C VAL A 31 14.72 6.28 8.26
N GLN A 32 15.66 6.51 9.17
CA GLN A 32 16.98 7.02 8.79
C GLN A 32 17.71 6.04 7.86
N LYS A 33 17.70 4.74 8.16
CA LYS A 33 18.29 3.72 7.28
C LYS A 33 17.61 3.63 5.93
N LEU A 34 16.30 3.80 5.86
CA LEU A 34 15.58 3.84 4.59
C LEU A 34 15.99 5.01 3.71
N GLN A 35 16.33 6.15 4.30
CA GLN A 35 16.70 7.37 3.58
C GLN A 35 18.19 7.44 3.21
N GLU A 36 19.07 7.01 4.12
CA GLU A 36 20.52 7.30 4.06
C GLU A 36 21.40 6.05 4.02
N GLY A 37 20.82 4.86 4.21
CA GLY A 37 21.55 3.60 4.31
C GLY A 37 22.06 3.07 3.00
N THR A 38 22.88 2.01 3.07
CA THR A 38 23.25 1.20 1.91
C THR A 38 21.99 0.55 1.31
N SER A 39 22.07 0.02 0.10
CA SER A 39 20.96 -0.68 -0.56
C SER A 39 20.37 -1.77 0.34
N GLU A 40 21.22 -2.61 0.97
CA GLU A 40 20.79 -3.67 1.88
C GLU A 40 20.09 -3.13 3.13
N GLU A 41 20.59 -2.01 3.69
CA GLU A 41 19.96 -1.36 4.84
C GLU A 41 18.62 -0.75 4.48
N ARG A 42 18.48 -0.14 3.30
CA ARG A 42 17.22 0.41 2.79
C ARG A 42 16.20 -0.70 2.55
N GLN A 43 16.60 -1.82 1.94
CA GLN A 43 15.76 -3.00 1.74
C GLN A 43 15.24 -3.54 3.08
N HIS A 44 16.14 -3.76 4.04
CA HIS A 44 15.76 -4.24 5.37
C HIS A 44 14.82 -3.27 6.07
N ALA A 45 15.11 -1.98 6.04
CA ALA A 45 14.29 -0.95 6.67
C ALA A 45 12.89 -0.87 6.04
N ALA A 46 12.79 -0.92 4.71
CA ALA A 46 11.51 -0.93 4.01
C ALA A 46 10.62 -2.09 4.47
N GLY A 47 11.15 -3.31 4.54
CA GLY A 47 10.39 -4.49 4.97
C GLY A 47 9.95 -4.39 6.44
N VAL A 48 10.88 -4.08 7.35
CA VAL A 48 10.58 -4.02 8.79
C VAL A 48 9.56 -2.92 9.13
N LEU A 49 9.61 -1.75 8.47
CA LEU A 49 8.62 -0.69 8.65
C LEU A 49 7.21 -1.15 8.28
N GLY A 50 7.06 -1.99 7.25
CA GLY A 50 5.78 -2.60 6.90
C GLY A 50 5.27 -3.57 7.94
N ASP A 51 6.16 -4.39 8.51
CA ASP A 51 5.82 -5.35 9.57
C ASP A 51 5.40 -4.65 10.87
N MET A 52 6.02 -3.53 11.22
CA MET A 52 5.62 -2.70 12.36
C MET A 52 4.20 -2.15 12.22
N GLY A 53 3.72 -1.93 10.99
CA GLY A 53 2.34 -1.54 10.71
C GLY A 53 1.96 -0.13 11.18
N ASP A 54 2.91 0.77 11.29
CA ASP A 54 2.72 2.13 11.78
C ASP A 54 2.46 3.11 10.61
N ASP A 55 1.32 3.77 10.62
CA ASP A 55 0.94 4.75 9.60
C ASP A 55 1.95 5.89 9.45
N SER A 56 2.73 6.21 10.48
CA SER A 56 3.77 7.24 10.40
C SER A 56 4.94 6.87 9.47
N ALA A 57 5.10 5.58 9.13
CA ALA A 57 6.07 5.14 8.14
C ALA A 57 5.61 5.38 6.69
N VAL A 58 4.31 5.58 6.47
CA VAL A 58 3.72 5.70 5.12
C VAL A 58 4.39 6.77 4.26
N PRO A 59 4.64 8.02 4.72
CA PRO A 59 5.30 9.03 3.90
C PRO A 59 6.68 8.57 3.40
N HIS A 60 7.48 7.96 4.27
CA HIS A 60 8.83 7.48 3.94
C HIS A 60 8.82 6.29 2.97
N LEU A 61 7.84 5.39 3.13
CA LEU A 61 7.65 4.27 2.20
C LEU A 61 7.14 4.77 0.83
N ILE A 62 6.33 5.83 0.78
CA ILE A 62 5.93 6.49 -0.49
C ILE A 62 7.15 7.07 -1.20
N ASP A 63 8.06 7.72 -0.48
CA ASP A 63 9.30 8.24 -1.06
C ASP A 63 10.16 7.08 -1.59
N ALA A 64 10.25 5.97 -0.86
CA ALA A 64 10.99 4.78 -1.23
C ALA A 64 10.43 4.04 -2.47
N LEU A 65 9.19 4.32 -2.91
CA LEU A 65 8.69 3.86 -4.21
C LEU A 65 9.46 4.43 -5.40
N LYS A 66 10.29 5.45 -5.18
CA LYS A 66 11.13 6.12 -6.18
C LYS A 66 12.62 5.84 -5.98
N ASP A 67 12.95 4.90 -5.11
CA ASP A 67 14.35 4.50 -4.85
C ASP A 67 15.03 4.01 -6.13
N ASP A 68 16.33 4.18 -6.23
CA ASP A 68 17.14 3.67 -7.35
C ASP A 68 17.21 2.13 -7.37
N ASP A 69 17.16 1.49 -6.19
CA ASP A 69 17.12 0.03 -6.04
C ASP A 69 15.70 -0.51 -6.25
N GLU A 70 15.55 -1.44 -7.18
CA GLU A 70 14.27 -2.07 -7.51
C GLU A 70 13.68 -2.84 -6.33
N VAL A 71 14.52 -3.55 -5.56
CA VAL A 71 14.07 -4.34 -4.40
C VAL A 71 13.54 -3.44 -3.29
N VAL A 72 14.17 -2.26 -3.07
CA VAL A 72 13.65 -1.26 -2.13
C VAL A 72 12.27 -0.79 -2.57
N ARG A 73 12.07 -0.49 -3.86
CA ARG A 73 10.75 -0.08 -4.39
C ARG A 73 9.67 -1.16 -4.18
N GLU A 74 10.01 -2.42 -4.45
CA GLU A 74 9.08 -3.56 -4.27
C GLU A 74 8.73 -3.77 -2.80
N LEU A 75 9.72 -3.74 -1.90
CA LEU A 75 9.50 -3.86 -0.46
C LEU A 75 8.69 -2.69 0.09
N ALA A 76 8.96 -1.46 -0.35
CA ALA A 76 8.18 -0.29 0.03
C ALA A 76 6.71 -0.41 -0.39
N GLU A 77 6.45 -0.86 -1.62
CA GLU A 77 5.08 -1.10 -2.09
C GLU A 77 4.39 -2.21 -1.28
N HIS A 78 5.09 -3.33 -1.04
CA HIS A 78 4.57 -4.42 -0.21
C HIS A 78 4.21 -3.94 1.20
N SER A 79 5.09 -3.15 1.79
CA SER A 79 4.93 -2.60 3.15
C SER A 79 3.76 -1.62 3.24
N LEU A 80 3.57 -0.77 2.23
CA LEU A 80 2.40 0.11 2.14
C LEU A 80 1.10 -0.71 2.09
N TRP A 81 1.04 -1.77 1.29
CA TRP A 81 -0.12 -2.65 1.27
C TRP A 81 -0.32 -3.38 2.60
N ALA A 82 0.76 -3.82 3.26
CA ALA A 82 0.67 -4.46 4.58
C ALA A 82 0.09 -3.50 5.63
N ILE A 83 0.52 -2.25 5.64
CA ILE A 83 -0.01 -1.19 6.52
C ILE A 83 -1.48 -0.90 6.18
N TRP A 84 -1.80 -0.64 4.92
CA TRP A 84 -3.15 -0.27 4.49
C TRP A 84 -4.17 -1.40 4.65
N ASN A 85 -3.78 -2.67 4.67
CA ASN A 85 -4.68 -3.79 4.95
C ASN A 85 -4.99 -4.00 6.45
N ARG A 86 -4.44 -3.17 7.35
CA ARG A 86 -4.70 -3.25 8.80
C ARG A 86 -5.66 -2.16 9.24
N SER A 87 -6.82 -2.54 9.72
CA SER A 87 -7.81 -1.61 10.27
C SER A 87 -7.59 -1.28 11.75
N GLY A 88 -6.70 -2.03 12.42
CA GLY A 88 -6.55 -2.02 13.88
C GLY A 88 -7.54 -2.95 14.61
N ASP A 89 -8.57 -3.43 13.94
CA ASP A 89 -9.55 -4.38 14.47
C ASP A 89 -9.38 -5.75 13.81
N PRO A 90 -9.05 -6.82 14.57
CA PRO A 90 -8.88 -8.16 14.03
C PRO A 90 -10.12 -8.73 13.32
N GLN A 91 -11.33 -8.36 13.76
CA GLN A 91 -12.57 -8.83 13.14
C GLN A 91 -12.77 -8.16 11.77
N ILE A 92 -12.53 -6.86 11.69
CA ILE A 92 -12.58 -6.12 10.42
C ILE A 92 -11.51 -6.65 9.46
N ASN A 93 -10.31 -6.93 9.95
CA ASN A 93 -9.23 -7.51 9.13
C ASN A 93 -9.63 -8.89 8.59
N ALA A 94 -10.27 -9.74 9.39
CA ALA A 94 -10.77 -11.05 8.94
C ALA A 94 -11.85 -10.91 7.85
N LEU A 95 -12.82 -10.01 8.04
CA LEU A 95 -13.86 -9.72 7.04
C LEU A 95 -13.26 -9.19 5.73
N LEU A 96 -12.24 -8.32 5.82
CA LEU A 96 -11.53 -7.81 4.65
C LEU A 96 -10.86 -8.95 3.87
N GLN A 97 -10.16 -9.85 4.55
CA GLN A 97 -9.50 -11.00 3.92
C GLN A 97 -10.50 -11.95 3.26
N GLU A 98 -11.66 -12.19 3.91
CA GLU A 98 -12.74 -12.96 3.31
C GLU A 98 -13.26 -12.29 2.04
N GLY A 99 -13.51 -10.99 2.06
CA GLY A 99 -13.92 -10.22 0.90
C GLY A 99 -12.90 -10.28 -0.25
N ILE A 100 -11.59 -10.19 0.05
CA ILE A 100 -10.52 -10.34 -0.94
C ILE A 100 -10.53 -11.74 -1.55
N HIS A 101 -10.68 -12.79 -0.74
CA HIS A 101 -10.75 -14.17 -1.21
C HIS A 101 -11.96 -14.40 -2.13
N LEU A 102 -13.12 -13.82 -1.79
CA LEU A 102 -14.33 -13.88 -2.62
C LEU A 102 -14.14 -13.19 -3.97
N ILE A 103 -13.44 -12.04 -4.02
CA ILE A 103 -13.06 -11.37 -5.27
C ILE A 103 -12.17 -12.30 -6.13
N GLN A 104 -11.16 -12.92 -5.53
CA GLN A 104 -10.24 -13.83 -6.23
C GLN A 104 -10.95 -15.07 -6.78
N SER A 105 -12.03 -15.48 -6.13
CA SER A 105 -12.88 -16.62 -6.52
C SER A 105 -14.01 -16.24 -7.48
N ASP A 106 -14.04 -14.98 -7.98
CA ASP A 106 -15.08 -14.42 -8.85
C ASP A 106 -16.50 -14.43 -8.25
N ARG A 107 -16.61 -14.52 -6.91
CA ARG A 107 -17.87 -14.47 -6.16
C ARG A 107 -18.22 -13.04 -5.77
N LEU A 108 -18.45 -12.19 -6.78
CA LEU A 108 -18.47 -10.74 -6.62
C LEU A 108 -19.60 -10.21 -5.75
N ASP A 109 -20.82 -10.76 -5.84
CA ASP A 109 -21.97 -10.32 -5.02
C ASP A 109 -21.75 -10.64 -3.53
N GLU A 110 -21.15 -11.79 -3.25
CA GLU A 110 -20.80 -12.18 -1.88
C GLU A 110 -19.63 -11.32 -1.36
N ALA A 111 -18.65 -11.02 -2.21
CA ALA A 111 -17.57 -10.11 -1.88
C ALA A 111 -18.09 -8.72 -1.51
N ILE A 112 -19.03 -8.17 -2.31
CA ILE A 112 -19.67 -6.87 -2.04
C ILE A 112 -20.38 -6.91 -0.69
N THR A 113 -21.16 -7.95 -0.42
CA THR A 113 -21.88 -8.12 0.84
C THR A 113 -20.92 -8.15 2.03
N LYS A 114 -19.84 -8.92 1.91
CA LYS A 114 -18.82 -9.03 2.96
C LYS A 114 -18.08 -7.72 3.19
N LEU A 115 -17.73 -7.00 2.12
CA LEU A 115 -17.05 -5.71 2.19
C LEU A 115 -17.99 -4.57 2.65
N ASP A 116 -19.30 -4.73 2.50
CA ASP A 116 -20.30 -3.86 3.15
C ASP A 116 -20.21 -3.94 4.68
N GLU A 117 -19.98 -5.14 5.24
CA GLU A 117 -19.76 -5.32 6.68
C GLU A 117 -18.47 -4.59 7.12
N VAL A 118 -17.39 -4.69 6.33
CA VAL A 118 -16.12 -3.96 6.59
C VAL A 118 -16.35 -2.45 6.64
N VAL A 119 -17.01 -1.90 5.62
CA VAL A 119 -17.26 -0.44 5.52
C VAL A 119 -18.17 0.06 6.63
N LYS A 120 -19.18 -0.73 7.03
CA LYS A 120 -20.07 -0.39 8.15
C LYS A 120 -19.36 -0.47 9.49
N GLY A 121 -18.55 -1.50 9.72
CA GLY A 121 -17.83 -1.72 10.97
C GLY A 121 -16.65 -0.75 11.16
N ALA A 122 -16.00 -0.34 10.07
CA ALA A 122 -14.87 0.58 10.09
C ALA A 122 -15.02 1.68 9.02
N PRO A 123 -15.90 2.67 9.22
CA PRO A 123 -16.18 3.69 8.21
C PRO A 123 -15.01 4.65 7.96
N GLY A 124 -13.99 4.66 8.83
CA GLY A 124 -12.74 5.40 8.66
C GLY A 124 -11.67 4.65 7.85
N PHE A 125 -11.86 3.37 7.55
CA PHE A 125 -10.85 2.48 6.97
C PHE A 125 -10.83 2.56 5.44
N PRO A 126 -9.79 3.16 4.79
CA PRO A 126 -9.77 3.39 3.35
C PRO A 126 -9.84 2.11 2.53
N GLU A 127 -9.11 1.06 3.00
CA GLU A 127 -8.97 -0.19 2.24
C GLU A 127 -10.29 -0.95 2.11
N GLY A 128 -11.20 -0.85 3.10
CA GLY A 128 -12.53 -1.42 2.97
C GLY A 128 -13.30 -0.88 1.75
N TYR A 129 -13.24 0.42 1.54
CA TYR A 129 -13.81 1.06 0.34
C TYR A 129 -13.08 0.66 -0.93
N ASN A 130 -11.74 0.64 -0.91
CA ASN A 130 -10.93 0.27 -2.07
C ASN A 130 -11.21 -1.16 -2.53
N ARG A 131 -11.37 -2.12 -1.60
CA ARG A 131 -11.71 -3.52 -1.95
C ARG A 131 -13.12 -3.65 -2.47
N ARG A 132 -14.08 -2.95 -1.86
CA ARG A 132 -15.47 -2.96 -2.37
C ARG A 132 -15.56 -2.29 -3.75
N ALA A 133 -14.82 -1.21 -3.98
CA ALA A 133 -14.67 -0.60 -5.30
C ALA A 133 -14.14 -1.59 -6.34
N THR A 134 -13.15 -2.41 -5.96
CA THR A 134 -12.62 -3.46 -6.84
C THR A 134 -13.70 -4.49 -7.19
N ALA A 135 -14.48 -4.96 -6.22
CA ALA A 135 -15.59 -5.87 -6.46
C ALA A 135 -16.66 -5.25 -7.38
N TYR A 136 -17.05 -3.99 -7.13
CA TYR A 136 -17.96 -3.26 -8.01
C TYR A 136 -17.43 -3.10 -9.44
N TYR A 137 -16.14 -2.77 -9.59
CA TYR A 137 -15.51 -2.66 -10.91
C TYR A 137 -15.58 -3.96 -11.69
N LEU A 138 -15.23 -5.09 -11.07
CA LEU A 138 -15.28 -6.42 -11.68
C LEU A 138 -16.70 -6.84 -12.02
N ALA A 139 -17.69 -6.46 -11.20
CA ALA A 139 -19.12 -6.66 -11.45
C ALA A 139 -19.70 -5.68 -12.49
N GLY A 140 -18.89 -4.81 -13.11
CA GLY A 140 -19.33 -3.84 -14.11
C GLY A 140 -20.12 -2.64 -13.54
N GLN A 141 -20.18 -2.49 -12.20
CA GLN A 141 -20.91 -1.42 -11.51
C GLN A 141 -19.99 -0.20 -11.30
N TYR A 142 -19.57 0.41 -12.42
CA TYR A 142 -18.51 1.42 -12.44
C TYR A 142 -18.81 2.66 -11.61
N GLU A 143 -20.05 3.14 -11.58
CA GLU A 143 -20.45 4.32 -10.80
C GLU A 143 -20.35 4.09 -9.29
N LYS A 144 -20.73 2.90 -8.81
CA LYS A 144 -20.55 2.52 -7.41
C LYS A 144 -19.08 2.38 -7.06
N SER A 145 -18.29 1.78 -7.97
CA SER A 145 -16.84 1.68 -7.82
C SER A 145 -16.19 3.06 -7.70
N ILE A 146 -16.60 4.03 -8.53
CA ILE A 146 -16.12 5.41 -8.46
C ILE A 146 -16.42 6.01 -7.08
N THR A 147 -17.65 5.88 -6.60
CA THR A 147 -18.07 6.40 -5.30
C THR A 147 -17.17 5.88 -4.16
N ASP A 148 -16.87 4.59 -4.19
CA ASP A 148 -16.01 3.97 -3.19
C ASP A 148 -14.53 4.33 -3.35
N CYS A 149 -14.00 4.38 -4.56
CA CYS A 149 -12.64 4.88 -4.79
C CYS A 149 -12.47 6.32 -4.28
N GLU A 150 -13.46 7.20 -4.53
CA GLU A 150 -13.47 8.56 -3.99
C GLU A 150 -13.55 8.57 -2.46
N ALA A 151 -14.31 7.67 -1.86
CA ALA A 151 -14.36 7.52 -0.40
C ALA A 151 -13.01 7.07 0.19
N ALA A 152 -12.29 6.17 -0.51
CA ALA A 152 -10.96 5.72 -0.13
C ALA A 152 -9.93 6.87 -0.20
N ILE A 153 -9.89 7.64 -1.30
CA ILE A 153 -8.92 8.74 -1.45
C ILE A 153 -9.22 9.95 -0.56
N ARG A 154 -10.48 10.17 -0.15
CA ARG A 154 -10.77 11.19 0.88
C ARG A 154 -10.17 10.85 2.24
N ARG A 155 -10.00 9.55 2.55
CA ARG A 155 -9.42 9.04 3.80
C ARG A 155 -7.91 8.88 3.72
N ASN A 156 -7.43 8.44 2.56
CA ASN A 156 -6.01 8.30 2.26
C ASN A 156 -5.71 8.87 0.87
N PRO A 157 -5.33 10.15 0.76
CA PRO A 157 -5.02 10.80 -0.52
C PRO A 157 -3.86 10.16 -1.30
N MET A 158 -2.98 9.41 -0.60
CA MET A 158 -1.83 8.72 -1.19
C MET A 158 -2.16 7.29 -1.66
N HIS A 159 -3.42 6.89 -1.62
CA HIS A 159 -3.83 5.53 -1.97
C HIS A 159 -3.82 5.31 -3.48
N PHE A 160 -2.66 5.01 -4.04
CA PHE A 160 -2.46 4.85 -5.49
C PHE A 160 -3.33 3.72 -6.10
N GLY A 161 -3.73 2.71 -5.33
CA GLY A 161 -4.67 1.67 -5.77
C GLY A 161 -6.06 2.25 -6.09
N ALA A 162 -6.62 3.06 -5.19
CA ALA A 162 -7.92 3.69 -5.40
C ALA A 162 -7.87 4.75 -6.53
N LEU A 163 -6.76 5.51 -6.65
CA LEU A 163 -6.54 6.41 -7.78
C LEU A 163 -6.50 5.66 -9.11
N SER A 164 -5.80 4.52 -9.15
CA SER A 164 -5.78 3.65 -10.33
C SER A 164 -7.17 3.11 -10.66
N GLY A 165 -7.93 2.72 -9.62
CA GLY A 165 -9.32 2.28 -9.74
C GLY A 165 -10.20 3.33 -10.40
N LEU A 166 -10.09 4.61 -9.99
CA LEU A 166 -10.79 5.73 -10.66
C LEU A 166 -10.39 5.84 -12.14
N GLY A 167 -9.10 5.73 -12.44
CA GLY A 167 -8.60 5.75 -13.80
C GLY A 167 -9.25 4.66 -14.66
N TYR A 168 -9.27 3.42 -14.19
CA TYR A 168 -9.89 2.30 -14.89
C TYR A 168 -11.41 2.45 -15.03
N ASN A 169 -12.11 2.90 -13.99
CA ASN A 169 -13.55 3.15 -14.05
C ASN A 169 -13.90 4.18 -15.11
N TYR A 170 -13.21 5.34 -15.11
CA TYR A 170 -13.46 6.37 -16.11
C TYR A 170 -13.08 5.92 -17.53
N PHE A 171 -12.05 5.09 -17.65
CA PHE A 171 -11.71 4.44 -18.93
C PHE A 171 -12.86 3.58 -19.46
N LYS A 172 -13.42 2.71 -18.59
CA LYS A 172 -14.57 1.85 -18.94
C LYS A 172 -15.82 2.64 -19.30
N LEU A 173 -16.02 3.79 -18.67
CA LEU A 173 -17.14 4.70 -18.97
C LEU A 173 -16.89 5.61 -20.19
N GLY A 174 -15.82 5.42 -20.95
CA GLY A 174 -15.49 6.23 -22.13
C GLY A 174 -15.18 7.70 -21.82
N LYS A 175 -14.62 7.98 -20.64
CA LYS A 175 -14.24 9.33 -20.17
C LYS A 175 -12.71 9.46 -20.10
N PRO A 176 -12.00 9.46 -21.24
CA PRO A 176 -10.54 9.31 -21.29
C PRO A 176 -9.80 10.44 -20.58
N GLU A 177 -10.30 11.69 -20.64
CA GLU A 177 -9.63 12.82 -19.98
C GLU A 177 -9.64 12.68 -18.45
N ARG A 178 -10.72 12.12 -17.88
CA ARG A 178 -10.79 11.80 -16.46
C ARG A 178 -9.87 10.63 -16.11
N ALA A 179 -9.87 9.59 -16.93
CA ALA A 179 -9.01 8.43 -16.76
C ALA A 179 -7.53 8.84 -16.74
N ILE A 180 -7.08 9.67 -17.69
CA ILE A 180 -5.73 10.20 -17.79
C ILE A 180 -5.33 10.90 -16.48
N ARG A 181 -6.14 11.84 -15.98
CA ARG A 181 -5.84 12.59 -14.75
C ARG A 181 -5.63 11.68 -13.54
N TYR A 182 -6.43 10.64 -13.39
CA TYR A 182 -6.30 9.73 -12.25
C TYR A 182 -5.13 8.76 -12.40
N PHE A 183 -4.84 8.31 -13.61
CA PHE A 183 -3.65 7.51 -13.87
C PHE A 183 -2.35 8.31 -13.64
N GLU A 184 -2.30 9.57 -14.06
CA GLU A 184 -1.17 10.46 -13.76
C GLU A 184 -0.96 10.58 -12.25
N ARG A 185 -2.00 10.93 -11.50
CA ARG A 185 -1.93 11.01 -10.04
C ARG A 185 -1.47 9.70 -9.38
N ALA A 186 -1.93 8.56 -9.87
CA ALA A 186 -1.49 7.25 -9.36
C ALA A 186 0.01 7.02 -9.62
N LEU A 187 0.49 7.38 -10.83
CA LEU A 187 1.90 7.26 -11.23
C LEU A 187 2.81 8.28 -10.54
N ASP A 188 2.31 9.45 -10.17
CA ASP A 188 3.06 10.46 -9.40
C ASP A 188 3.42 9.90 -8.00
N ILE A 189 2.53 9.09 -7.42
CA ILE A 189 2.76 8.43 -6.13
C ILE A 189 3.59 7.15 -6.32
N ASN A 190 3.12 6.25 -7.21
CA ASN A 190 3.80 4.99 -7.48
C ASN A 190 4.12 4.86 -8.99
N PRO A 191 5.35 5.22 -9.41
CA PRO A 191 5.76 5.13 -10.81
C PRO A 191 5.96 3.69 -11.31
N ASN A 192 5.97 2.70 -10.41
CA ASN A 192 6.26 1.29 -10.71
C ASN A 192 5.03 0.51 -11.18
N LYS A 193 4.17 1.13 -12.01
CA LYS A 193 2.93 0.54 -12.52
C LYS A 193 2.95 0.51 -14.05
N PRO A 194 3.65 -0.45 -14.67
CA PRO A 194 3.86 -0.51 -16.12
C PRO A 194 2.54 -0.59 -16.89
N ARG A 195 1.55 -1.34 -16.39
CA ARG A 195 0.22 -1.45 -17.04
C ARG A 195 -0.53 -0.11 -17.06
N ILE A 196 -0.46 0.68 -15.99
CA ILE A 196 -1.07 2.01 -15.95
C ILE A 196 -0.34 2.93 -16.93
N ARG A 197 0.98 2.88 -16.96
CA ARG A 197 1.80 3.69 -17.86
C ARG A 197 1.49 3.40 -19.33
N SER A 198 1.40 2.14 -19.74
CA SER A 198 1.03 1.78 -21.12
C SER A 198 -0.37 2.25 -21.48
N THR A 199 -1.36 1.99 -20.61
CA THR A 199 -2.75 2.48 -20.82
C THR A 199 -2.81 3.99 -20.93
N LEU A 200 -2.06 4.73 -20.11
CA LEU A 200 -2.00 6.19 -20.16
C LEU A 200 -1.43 6.70 -21.51
N ILE A 201 -0.36 6.07 -22.01
CA ILE A 201 0.25 6.40 -23.31
C ILE A 201 -0.75 6.17 -24.44
N GLU A 202 -1.44 5.04 -24.43
CA GLU A 202 -2.47 4.71 -25.45
C GLU A 202 -3.63 5.70 -25.43
N LEU A 203 -4.15 6.05 -24.25
CA LEU A 203 -5.22 7.02 -24.09
C LEU A 203 -4.82 8.41 -24.61
N LYS A 204 -3.62 8.88 -24.27
CA LYS A 204 -3.11 10.16 -24.76
C LYS A 204 -2.97 10.18 -26.29
N ARG A 205 -2.46 9.09 -26.87
CA ARG A 205 -2.37 8.94 -28.34
C ARG A 205 -3.73 8.98 -29.02
N ALA A 206 -4.69 8.21 -28.51
CA ALA A 206 -6.04 8.16 -29.05
C ALA A 206 -6.75 9.50 -28.97
N LEU A 207 -6.56 10.25 -27.88
CA LEU A 207 -7.14 11.58 -27.73
C LEU A 207 -6.54 12.58 -28.71
N HIS A 208 -5.21 12.58 -28.89
CA HIS A 208 -4.53 13.43 -29.89
C HIS A 208 -4.98 13.12 -31.32
N GLN A 209 -5.21 11.86 -31.66
CA GLN A 209 -5.71 11.46 -32.96
C GLN A 209 -7.13 12.04 -33.22
N ARG A 210 -8.03 11.85 -32.23
CA ARG A 210 -9.42 12.41 -32.35
C ARG A 210 -9.43 13.90 -32.59
N VAL A 211 -8.58 14.67 -31.92
CA VAL A 211 -8.48 16.13 -32.12
C VAL A 211 -8.01 16.46 -33.54
N ARG A 212 -7.02 15.73 -34.07
CA ARG A 212 -6.55 15.94 -35.45
C ARG A 212 -7.62 15.63 -36.51
N ASP A 213 -8.39 14.54 -36.28
CA ASP A 213 -9.40 14.08 -37.22
C ASP A 213 -10.67 14.96 -37.19
N SER A 214 -10.80 15.87 -36.22
CA SER A 214 -11.91 16.83 -36.06
C SER A 214 -11.63 18.22 -36.58
N ILE A 215 -10.42 18.47 -37.10
CA ILE A 215 -9.99 19.73 -37.77
C ILE A 215 -9.96 19.56 -39.28
#